data_8f4b5ca6dd818c24fe890abe942ec82c
#
_entry.id   8f4b5ca6dd818c24fe890abe942ec82c
#
_cell.length_a   1.000
_cell.length_b   1.000
_cell.length_c   1.000
_cell.angle_alpha   90.00
_cell.angle_beta   90.00
_cell.angle_gamma   90.00
#
_symmetry.space_group_name_H-M   'P 1'
#
loop_
_entity.id
_entity.type
_entity.pdbx_description
1 polymer ?
#
loop_
_entity_poly.entity_id
_entity_poly.type
_entity_poly.pdbx_seq_one_letter_code
_entity_poly.pdbx_strand_id
1 'polypeptide(L)'
;MGKNLRERLWARVEAGMAWLGHTFITRWGAFERGYRRPYARMARRLRFNWYPVLALLALSWLAWDWNHDRGLASAENAIFDQVITMRPFEPVPSGKVAVVEIDDCSIEYYREQGLGGWPWSRQRHADLLDALDRAGVRAAGYDVQFIEPSTVDPMGDSILEAMAEGGAGRFIFGSTLPPQSFAGSDNQLPVSRAPGAFAIVAAPERPGPGIVLLWPYGEAMAKYSALLDADRDDDGLIRDVRLRREHGDWALPSISLALAAQYTGRAPASFPASVRINWRTEHDMPYVSAVDLIEGEPICDTKGTPPDLDGAVVMVGYTAAGLNDAKPTPGDAAMPGVQVHAEAIEALVTDGGIWMPPPMFKYLLAAFLVALTGFVFWRGEPSWDMDAIFVAGNLGLVALAFIGLTAFGVFFDIFAALGYSSLVFGLCRSYAATQRGHAIGNDDYRPQFDPDKDRWLALARLRFVPDPGLDEAVLGRREREYRRRLRGFVYTRSSAIVVEGIVEYKHWLYESLLDINVLIWSGQDKASVAALAQEDLRALRAHLAGHDDILPDDGSVRVASMVSEAVGEDESLADTRARVCSVFGRLLATPAIAERPLSEHDAFAADEDA
;
A
#
# COMPACT_ATOMS: atom_id res chain seq x y z
N MET A 1 -20.80 -16.05 -19.00
CA MET A 1 -21.69 -15.28 -18.09
C MET A 1 -21.00 -14.11 -17.37
N GLY A 2 -19.67 -14.08 -17.24
CA GLY A 2 -18.95 -13.04 -16.49
C GLY A 2 -18.74 -11.69 -17.20
N LYS A 3 -18.59 -11.63 -18.52
CA LYS A 3 -18.34 -10.38 -19.26
C LYS A 3 -19.52 -9.39 -19.17
N ASN A 4 -20.73 -9.86 -19.34
CA ASN A 4 -21.94 -9.01 -19.26
C ASN A 4 -22.22 -8.43 -17.86
N LEU A 5 -21.75 -9.07 -16.80
CA LEU A 5 -21.94 -8.56 -15.44
C LEU A 5 -20.95 -7.42 -15.14
N ARG A 6 -19.73 -7.54 -15.62
CA ARG A 6 -18.66 -6.54 -15.44
C ARG A 6 -18.98 -5.25 -16.21
N GLU A 7 -19.46 -5.36 -17.45
CA GLU A 7 -19.88 -4.22 -18.26
C GLU A 7 -21.10 -3.51 -17.67
N ARG A 8 -22.08 -4.25 -17.12
CA ARG A 8 -23.23 -3.67 -16.42
C ARG A 8 -22.87 -3.00 -15.10
N LEU A 9 -21.89 -3.54 -14.38
CA LEU A 9 -21.36 -2.91 -13.16
C LEU A 9 -20.60 -1.61 -13.47
N TRP A 10 -19.75 -1.63 -14.49
CA TRP A 10 -19.04 -0.42 -14.94
C TRP A 10 -19.99 0.67 -15.43
N ALA A 11 -20.97 0.32 -16.26
CA ALA A 11 -21.98 1.27 -16.72
C ALA A 11 -22.81 1.86 -15.56
N ARG A 12 -23.07 1.11 -14.50
CA ARG A 12 -23.75 1.63 -13.28
C ARG A 12 -22.84 2.54 -12.46
N VAL A 13 -21.55 2.24 -12.36
CA VAL A 13 -20.57 3.09 -11.67
C VAL A 13 -20.37 4.40 -12.43
N GLU A 14 -20.24 4.34 -13.77
CA GLU A 14 -20.17 5.54 -14.63
C GLU A 14 -21.44 6.38 -14.54
N ALA A 15 -22.60 5.75 -14.64
CA ALA A 15 -23.87 6.46 -14.49
C ALA A 15 -24.05 7.05 -13.08
N GLY A 16 -23.60 6.35 -12.04
CA GLY A 16 -23.60 6.83 -10.66
C GLY A 16 -22.65 8.01 -10.44
N MET A 17 -21.47 7.95 -11.03
CA MET A 17 -20.49 9.04 -10.96
C MET A 17 -20.93 10.27 -11.78
N ALA A 18 -21.48 10.04 -12.96
CA ALA A 18 -22.08 11.10 -13.77
C ALA A 18 -23.27 11.76 -13.07
N TRP A 19 -24.14 10.96 -12.42
CA TRP A 19 -25.28 11.47 -11.65
C TRP A 19 -24.82 12.25 -10.40
N LEU A 20 -23.82 11.76 -9.65
CA LEU A 20 -23.23 12.48 -8.51
C LEU A 20 -22.57 13.78 -8.96
N GLY A 21 -21.81 13.74 -10.06
CA GLY A 21 -21.20 14.93 -10.64
C GLY A 21 -22.26 15.94 -11.08
N HIS A 22 -23.26 15.50 -11.83
CA HIS A 22 -24.35 16.36 -12.29
C HIS A 22 -25.18 16.92 -11.13
N THR A 23 -25.50 16.12 -10.12
CA THR A 23 -26.27 16.55 -8.96
C THR A 23 -25.49 17.53 -8.08
N PHE A 24 -24.20 17.29 -7.90
CA PHE A 24 -23.32 18.21 -7.17
C PHE A 24 -23.19 19.55 -7.90
N ILE A 25 -23.00 19.52 -9.20
CA ILE A 25 -22.83 20.69 -10.06
C ILE A 25 -24.12 21.50 -10.16
N THR A 26 -25.28 20.85 -10.36
CA THR A 26 -26.57 21.55 -10.45
C THR A 26 -26.98 22.13 -9.11
N ARG A 27 -26.76 21.43 -8.00
CA ARG A 27 -27.02 21.98 -6.66
C ARG A 27 -26.03 23.09 -6.30
N TRP A 28 -24.76 22.97 -6.68
CA TRP A 28 -23.75 24.02 -6.47
C TRP A 28 -24.04 25.24 -7.33
N GLY A 29 -24.40 25.06 -8.59
CA GLY A 29 -24.85 26.16 -9.47
C GLY A 29 -26.13 26.84 -8.99
N ALA A 30 -27.09 26.09 -8.39
CA ALA A 30 -28.26 26.66 -7.74
C ALA A 30 -27.89 27.42 -6.45
N PHE A 31 -26.92 26.92 -5.68
CA PHE A 31 -26.37 27.58 -4.50
C PHE A 31 -25.63 28.88 -4.87
N GLU A 32 -24.81 28.87 -5.94
CA GLU A 32 -24.14 30.08 -6.46
C GLU A 32 -25.12 31.17 -6.93
N ARG A 33 -26.27 30.78 -7.50
CA ARG A 33 -27.32 31.74 -7.94
C ARG A 33 -28.11 32.33 -6.80
N GLY A 34 -28.34 31.57 -5.72
CA GLY A 34 -29.15 31.98 -4.58
C GLY A 34 -28.43 32.88 -3.56
N TYR A 35 -27.11 32.93 -3.58
CA TYR A 35 -26.36 33.69 -2.59
C TYR A 35 -25.58 34.84 -3.21
N ARG A 36 -25.75 36.03 -2.63
CA ARG A 36 -25.20 37.32 -3.06
C ARG A 36 -23.67 37.31 -3.17
N ARG A 37 -23.13 38.15 -4.03
CA ARG A 37 -21.71 38.35 -4.47
C ARG A 37 -20.55 37.96 -3.52
N PRO A 38 -20.59 38.09 -2.17
CA PRO A 38 -19.46 37.69 -1.33
C PRO A 38 -19.25 36.16 -1.29
N TYR A 39 -20.32 35.36 -1.35
CA TYR A 39 -20.25 33.90 -1.33
C TYR A 39 -19.77 33.32 -2.66
N ALA A 40 -20.10 33.95 -3.77
CA ALA A 40 -19.60 33.56 -5.08
C ALA A 40 -18.07 33.74 -5.18
N ARG A 41 -17.51 34.79 -4.55
CA ARG A 41 -16.06 34.99 -4.47
C ARG A 41 -15.39 33.92 -3.61
N MET A 42 -15.99 33.55 -2.49
CA MET A 42 -15.48 32.47 -1.63
C MET A 42 -15.55 31.11 -2.32
N ALA A 43 -16.63 30.81 -3.00
CA ALA A 43 -16.79 29.58 -3.77
C ALA A 43 -15.77 29.49 -4.92
N ARG A 44 -15.50 30.61 -5.63
CA ARG A 44 -14.45 30.67 -6.66
C ARG A 44 -13.05 30.45 -6.07
N ARG A 45 -12.74 31.06 -4.92
CA ARG A 45 -11.48 30.82 -4.22
C ARG A 45 -11.33 29.37 -3.78
N LEU A 46 -12.41 28.75 -3.31
CA LEU A 46 -12.41 27.34 -2.94
C LEU A 46 -12.19 26.44 -4.16
N ARG A 47 -12.78 26.74 -5.31
CA ARG A 47 -12.54 26.02 -6.56
C ARG A 47 -11.07 26.09 -6.98
N PHE A 48 -10.46 27.27 -6.94
CA PHE A 48 -9.07 27.46 -7.29
C PHE A 48 -8.13 26.71 -6.36
N ASN A 49 -8.46 26.65 -5.06
CA ASN A 49 -7.65 25.97 -4.05
C ASN A 49 -8.14 24.54 -3.76
N TRP A 50 -8.97 23.94 -4.64
CA TRP A 50 -9.53 22.61 -4.39
C TRP A 50 -8.47 21.53 -4.20
N TYR A 51 -7.42 21.53 -5.01
CA TYR A 51 -6.35 20.55 -4.91
C TYR A 51 -5.60 20.60 -3.58
N PRO A 52 -5.17 21.75 -3.07
CA PRO A 52 -4.64 21.86 -1.70
C PRO A 52 -5.65 21.44 -0.62
N VAL A 53 -6.92 21.78 -0.76
CA VAL A 53 -7.97 21.37 0.20
C VAL A 53 -8.13 19.86 0.19
N LEU A 54 -8.20 19.22 -0.97
CA LEU A 54 -8.29 17.78 -1.09
C LEU A 54 -7.05 17.08 -0.51
N ALA A 55 -5.87 17.60 -0.79
CA ALA A 55 -4.64 17.08 -0.21
C ALA A 55 -4.62 17.21 1.32
N LEU A 56 -5.05 18.34 1.87
CA LEU A 56 -5.15 18.54 3.32
C LEU A 56 -6.16 17.58 3.97
N LEU A 57 -7.32 17.35 3.34
CA LEU A 57 -8.31 16.38 3.83
C LEU A 57 -7.71 14.95 3.81
N ALA A 58 -7.03 14.59 2.74
CA ALA A 58 -6.36 13.30 2.64
C ALA A 58 -5.25 13.13 3.69
N LEU A 59 -4.42 14.15 3.91
CA LEU A 59 -3.39 14.14 4.95
C LEU A 59 -4.00 14.07 6.36
N SER A 60 -5.11 14.77 6.59
CA SER A 60 -5.83 14.71 7.87
C SER A 60 -6.39 13.32 8.13
N TRP A 61 -6.90 12.65 7.10
CA TRP A 61 -7.35 11.26 7.21
C TRP A 61 -6.19 10.32 7.54
N LEU A 62 -5.02 10.45 6.88
CA LEU A 62 -3.83 9.66 7.21
C LEU A 62 -3.39 9.84 8.66
N ALA A 63 -3.42 11.08 9.16
CA ALA A 63 -3.09 11.37 10.56
C ALA A 63 -4.11 10.76 11.53
N TRP A 64 -5.40 10.76 11.16
CA TRP A 64 -6.45 10.11 11.94
C TRP A 64 -6.27 8.58 11.95
N ASP A 65 -6.07 7.95 10.79
CA ASP A 65 -5.86 6.51 10.64
C ASP A 65 -4.63 6.03 11.43
N TRP A 66 -3.54 6.81 11.41
CA TRP A 66 -2.35 6.52 12.22
C TRP A 66 -2.63 6.41 13.72
N ASN A 67 -3.53 7.26 14.23
CA ASN A 67 -3.83 7.34 15.66
C ASN A 67 -4.95 6.38 16.12
N HIS A 68 -5.71 5.78 15.20
CA HIS A 68 -6.88 4.93 15.53
C HIS A 68 -6.66 3.50 15.04
N ASP A 69 -7.12 3.20 13.84
CA ASP A 69 -7.31 1.82 13.38
C ASP A 69 -6.11 1.26 12.62
N ARG A 70 -5.22 2.14 12.16
CA ARG A 70 -4.08 1.76 11.29
C ARG A 70 -4.53 0.90 10.09
N GLY A 71 -5.68 1.23 9.51
CA GLY A 71 -6.30 0.48 8.43
C GLY A 71 -5.41 0.37 7.19
N LEU A 72 -4.50 1.35 6.98
CA LEU A 72 -3.48 1.26 5.96
C LEU A 72 -2.52 0.08 6.20
N ALA A 73 -2.41 -0.42 7.44
CA ALA A 73 -1.54 -1.51 7.82
C ALA A 73 -2.12 -2.90 7.50
N SER A 74 -3.43 -3.07 7.57
CA SER A 74 -4.08 -4.39 7.44
C SER A 74 -4.14 -4.97 6.02
N ALA A 75 -4.07 -4.12 4.98
CA ALA A 75 -4.12 -4.57 3.58
C ALA A 75 -2.83 -5.27 3.10
N GLU A 76 -1.79 -5.29 3.92
CA GLU A 76 -0.43 -5.62 3.54
C GLU A 76 -0.15 -7.12 3.47
N ASN A 77 -0.73 -7.87 4.39
CA ASN A 77 -0.49 -9.30 4.51
C ASN A 77 -0.90 -10.05 3.23
N ALA A 78 -2.06 -9.72 2.65
CA ALA A 78 -2.51 -10.34 1.41
C ALA A 78 -1.59 -10.03 0.20
N ILE A 79 -0.99 -8.83 0.18
CA ILE A 79 -0.04 -8.44 -0.87
C ILE A 79 1.30 -9.13 -0.64
N PHE A 80 1.75 -9.22 0.60
CA PHE A 80 2.95 -9.98 0.97
C PHE A 80 2.85 -11.43 0.49
N ASP A 81 1.74 -12.11 0.79
CA ASP A 81 1.50 -13.49 0.38
C ASP A 81 1.56 -13.64 -1.14
N GLN A 82 0.90 -12.71 -1.86
CA GLN A 82 0.91 -12.70 -3.32
C GLN A 82 2.32 -12.51 -3.89
N VAL A 83 3.12 -11.61 -3.31
CA VAL A 83 4.49 -11.34 -3.78
C VAL A 83 5.40 -12.52 -3.47
N ILE A 84 5.28 -13.15 -2.30
CA ILE A 84 6.03 -14.36 -1.93
C ILE A 84 5.77 -15.48 -2.93
N THR A 85 4.51 -15.73 -3.29
CA THR A 85 4.15 -16.81 -4.23
C THR A 85 4.48 -16.51 -5.69
N MET A 86 4.60 -15.24 -6.06
CA MET A 86 4.86 -14.83 -7.47
C MET A 86 6.34 -14.52 -7.76
N ARG A 87 7.20 -14.52 -6.76
CA ARG A 87 8.61 -14.20 -6.98
C ARG A 87 9.29 -15.26 -7.86
N PRO A 88 10.19 -14.84 -8.78
CA PRO A 88 10.86 -15.76 -9.70
C PRO A 88 12.01 -16.55 -9.06
N PHE A 89 12.50 -16.13 -7.89
CA PHE A 89 13.64 -16.75 -7.21
C PHE A 89 13.30 -16.95 -5.73
N GLU A 90 13.42 -18.16 -5.26
CA GLU A 90 13.27 -18.54 -3.86
C GLU A 90 14.63 -18.58 -3.15
N PRO A 91 14.65 -18.33 -1.83
CA PRO A 91 15.89 -18.46 -1.06
C PRO A 91 16.34 -19.93 -1.03
N VAL A 92 17.59 -20.19 -1.35
CA VAL A 92 18.17 -21.51 -1.30
C VAL A 92 18.49 -21.86 0.16
N PRO A 93 18.14 -23.08 0.65
CA PRO A 93 18.54 -23.53 1.98
C PRO A 93 20.06 -23.49 2.18
N SER A 94 20.50 -23.04 3.35
CA SER A 94 21.94 -22.94 3.65
C SER A 94 22.64 -24.28 3.86
N GLY A 95 21.88 -25.34 4.05
CA GLY A 95 22.38 -26.66 4.46
C GLY A 95 22.79 -26.76 5.94
N LYS A 96 22.61 -25.68 6.72
CA LYS A 96 22.90 -25.67 8.16
C LYS A 96 21.75 -26.18 9.02
N VAL A 97 20.55 -26.21 8.45
CA VAL A 97 19.33 -26.66 9.11
C VAL A 97 18.76 -27.84 8.34
N ALA A 98 18.36 -28.87 9.05
CA ALA A 98 17.70 -30.05 8.48
C ALA A 98 16.52 -30.49 9.34
N VAL A 99 15.60 -31.24 8.72
CA VAL A 99 14.45 -31.83 9.41
C VAL A 99 14.64 -33.34 9.48
N VAL A 100 14.42 -33.92 10.65
CA VAL A 100 14.29 -35.37 10.82
C VAL A 100 12.81 -35.68 10.98
N GLU A 101 12.26 -36.37 10.00
CA GLU A 101 10.84 -36.60 9.88
C GLU A 101 10.45 -37.97 10.47
N ILE A 102 9.54 -37.96 11.44
CA ILE A 102 8.79 -39.15 11.86
C ILE A 102 7.63 -39.27 10.86
N ASP A 103 7.92 -39.87 9.72
CA ASP A 103 7.05 -39.97 8.56
C ASP A 103 6.24 -41.30 8.57
N ASP A 104 5.35 -41.46 7.61
CA ASP A 104 4.58 -42.68 7.45
C ASP A 104 5.45 -43.91 7.26
N CYS A 105 6.56 -43.78 6.51
CA CYS A 105 7.49 -44.86 6.30
C CYS A 105 8.14 -45.33 7.61
N SER A 106 8.64 -44.40 8.43
CA SER A 106 9.23 -44.72 9.72
C SER A 106 8.26 -45.41 10.66
N ILE A 107 6.99 -44.99 10.69
CA ILE A 107 5.96 -45.58 11.53
C ILE A 107 5.59 -46.98 11.04
N GLU A 108 5.43 -47.16 9.72
CA GLU A 108 5.08 -48.42 9.10
C GLU A 108 6.19 -49.47 9.28
N TYR A 109 7.48 -49.07 9.05
CA TYR A 109 8.62 -49.96 9.22
C TYR A 109 8.64 -50.61 10.61
N TYR A 110 8.56 -49.79 11.69
CA TYR A 110 8.57 -50.36 13.06
C TYR A 110 7.32 -51.15 13.40
N ARG A 111 6.18 -50.80 12.80
CA ARG A 111 4.96 -51.57 12.95
C ARG A 111 5.10 -52.97 12.33
N GLU A 112 5.67 -53.08 11.14
CA GLU A 112 5.90 -54.34 10.44
C GLU A 112 6.93 -55.21 11.15
N GLN A 113 7.91 -54.62 11.81
CA GLN A 113 8.88 -55.33 12.64
C GLN A 113 8.32 -55.77 14.00
N GLY A 114 7.04 -55.48 14.28
CA GLY A 114 6.42 -55.81 15.56
C GLY A 114 6.91 -54.96 16.75
N LEU A 115 7.58 -53.86 16.48
CA LEU A 115 8.15 -52.94 17.49
C LEU A 115 7.17 -51.83 17.90
N GLY A 116 5.93 -51.90 17.42
CA GLY A 116 4.87 -50.93 17.71
C GLY A 116 4.77 -49.83 16.67
N GLY A 117 3.56 -49.22 16.55
CA GLY A 117 3.29 -48.06 15.72
C GLY A 117 3.42 -46.75 16.52
N TRP A 118 2.77 -45.69 16.02
CA TRP A 118 2.65 -44.42 16.74
C TRP A 118 1.58 -44.50 17.84
N PRO A 119 1.79 -43.88 19.02
CA PRO A 119 3.02 -43.21 19.47
C PRO A 119 4.16 -44.18 19.75
N TRP A 120 5.38 -43.79 19.37
CA TRP A 120 6.57 -44.60 19.60
C TRP A 120 6.86 -44.80 21.10
N SER A 121 7.52 -45.91 21.44
CA SER A 121 8.06 -46.11 22.78
C SER A 121 9.13 -45.08 23.12
N ARG A 122 9.32 -44.79 24.39
CA ARG A 122 10.37 -43.86 24.84
C ARG A 122 11.76 -44.33 24.46
N GLN A 123 11.96 -45.64 24.44
CA GLN A 123 13.23 -46.22 23.95
C GLN A 123 13.51 -45.83 22.50
N ARG A 124 12.48 -45.79 21.62
CA ARG A 124 12.69 -45.40 20.22
C ARG A 124 13.09 -43.95 20.06
N HIS A 125 12.54 -43.08 20.88
CA HIS A 125 12.98 -41.68 20.93
C HIS A 125 14.41 -41.56 21.47
N ALA A 126 14.82 -42.39 22.42
CA ALA A 126 16.20 -42.45 22.89
C ALA A 126 17.16 -42.94 21.80
N ASP A 127 16.77 -43.97 21.03
CA ASP A 127 17.56 -44.45 19.87
C ASP A 127 17.76 -43.35 18.81
N LEU A 128 16.74 -42.50 18.61
CA LEU A 128 16.84 -41.36 17.70
C LEU A 128 17.79 -40.28 18.24
N LEU A 129 17.78 -39.99 19.55
CA LEU A 129 18.78 -39.07 20.14
C LEU A 129 20.21 -39.61 20.01
N ASP A 130 20.42 -40.91 20.19
CA ASP A 130 21.71 -41.56 19.99
C ASP A 130 22.16 -41.47 18.51
N ALA A 131 21.24 -41.67 17.57
CA ALA A 131 21.52 -41.52 16.15
C ALA A 131 21.90 -40.09 15.77
N LEU A 132 21.24 -39.07 16.32
CA LEU A 132 21.57 -37.66 16.15
C LEU A 132 22.96 -37.33 16.76
N ASP A 133 23.28 -37.91 17.92
CA ASP A 133 24.61 -37.75 18.54
C ASP A 133 25.69 -38.34 17.66
N ARG A 134 25.49 -39.57 17.15
CA ARG A 134 26.42 -40.22 16.21
C ARG A 134 26.58 -39.45 14.89
N ALA A 135 25.52 -38.78 14.42
CA ALA A 135 25.55 -37.95 13.23
C ALA A 135 26.27 -36.59 13.45
N GLY A 136 26.72 -36.30 14.67
CA GLY A 136 27.49 -35.08 14.96
C GLY A 136 26.68 -33.79 14.94
N VAL A 137 25.35 -33.83 15.14
CA VAL A 137 24.52 -32.63 15.14
C VAL A 137 24.97 -31.64 16.21
N ARG A 138 24.99 -30.36 15.87
CA ARG A 138 25.37 -29.30 16.81
C ARG A 138 24.27 -29.03 17.83
N ALA A 139 23.02 -29.04 17.41
CA ALA A 139 21.85 -28.92 18.27
C ALA A 139 20.65 -29.61 17.60
N ALA A 140 19.75 -30.18 18.40
CA ALA A 140 18.50 -30.73 17.89
C ALA A 140 17.31 -30.32 18.75
N GLY A 141 16.23 -29.90 18.10
CA GLY A 141 14.95 -29.60 18.72
C GLY A 141 13.95 -30.73 18.50
N TYR A 142 13.16 -31.01 19.51
CA TYR A 142 12.19 -32.09 19.50
C TYR A 142 10.76 -31.52 19.55
N ASP A 143 10.06 -31.56 18.42
CA ASP A 143 8.65 -31.18 18.31
C ASP A 143 7.72 -32.33 18.69
N VAL A 144 8.01 -32.91 19.84
CA VAL A 144 7.18 -33.94 20.49
C VAL A 144 7.08 -33.63 21.99
N GLN A 145 5.87 -33.68 22.52
CA GLN A 145 5.62 -33.37 23.92
C GLN A 145 5.71 -34.61 24.82
N PHE A 146 6.58 -34.55 25.82
CA PHE A 146 6.77 -35.62 26.81
C PHE A 146 6.25 -35.20 28.20
N ILE A 147 4.98 -34.82 28.31
CA ILE A 147 4.42 -34.17 29.52
C ILE A 147 4.32 -35.15 30.70
N GLU A 148 3.99 -36.43 30.43
CA GLU A 148 3.79 -37.47 31.45
C GLU A 148 4.75 -38.65 31.23
N PRO A 149 5.21 -39.31 32.32
CA PRO A 149 5.94 -40.56 32.20
C PRO A 149 5.12 -41.66 31.54
N SER A 150 5.78 -42.54 30.81
CA SER A 150 5.14 -43.67 30.17
C SER A 150 4.74 -44.75 31.16
N THR A 151 3.48 -45.13 31.18
CA THR A 151 3.00 -46.27 32.00
C THR A 151 3.40 -47.62 31.42
N VAL A 152 3.76 -47.68 30.14
CA VAL A 152 4.06 -48.95 29.41
C VAL A 152 5.55 -49.10 29.14
N ASP A 153 6.36 -48.04 29.22
CA ASP A 153 7.81 -48.05 28.95
C ASP A 153 8.59 -47.22 29.97
N PRO A 154 8.57 -47.58 31.27
CA PRO A 154 9.31 -46.84 32.32
C PRO A 154 10.82 -46.92 32.15
N MET A 155 11.36 -47.98 31.54
CA MET A 155 12.79 -48.14 31.27
C MET A 155 13.21 -47.19 30.15
N GLY A 156 12.39 -47.07 29.07
CA GLY A 156 12.60 -46.11 28.02
C GLY A 156 12.58 -44.68 28.51
N ASP A 157 11.71 -44.32 29.45
CA ASP A 157 11.70 -43.02 30.11
C ASP A 157 13.07 -42.71 30.76
N SER A 158 13.64 -43.68 31.47
CA SER A 158 14.94 -43.50 32.13
C SER A 158 16.10 -43.37 31.16
N ILE A 159 16.04 -44.10 30.04
CA ILE A 159 17.05 -44.04 28.99
C ILE A 159 16.97 -42.68 28.24
N LEU A 160 15.74 -42.26 27.90
CA LEU A 160 15.51 -40.99 27.21
C LEU A 160 16.04 -39.79 28.07
N GLU A 161 15.76 -39.82 29.37
CA GLU A 161 16.22 -38.82 30.31
C GLU A 161 17.76 -38.83 30.42
N ALA A 162 18.40 -40.00 30.48
CA ALA A 162 19.83 -40.13 30.51
C ALA A 162 20.49 -39.60 29.21
N MET A 163 19.89 -39.83 28.07
CA MET A 163 20.34 -39.29 26.80
C MET A 163 20.21 -37.75 26.75
N ALA A 164 19.11 -37.22 27.27
CA ALA A 164 18.90 -35.78 27.39
C ALA A 164 19.96 -35.12 28.31
N GLU A 165 20.28 -35.74 29.44
CA GLU A 165 21.30 -35.29 30.37
C GLU A 165 22.70 -35.34 29.72
N GLY A 166 23.04 -36.47 29.08
CA GLY A 166 24.30 -36.67 28.36
C GLY A 166 24.52 -35.68 27.22
N GLY A 167 23.46 -35.25 26.58
CA GLY A 167 23.49 -34.21 25.53
C GLY A 167 23.88 -32.82 26.04
N ALA A 168 23.90 -32.56 27.34
CA ALA A 168 24.33 -31.33 27.97
C ALA A 168 23.74 -30.04 27.38
N GLY A 169 22.45 -30.07 27.02
CA GLY A 169 21.72 -28.97 26.42
C GLY A 169 21.74 -28.92 24.88
N ARG A 170 22.39 -29.88 24.23
CA ARG A 170 22.34 -30.04 22.76
C ARG A 170 20.95 -30.40 22.27
N PHE A 171 20.20 -31.17 23.06
CA PHE A 171 18.82 -31.55 22.78
C PHE A 171 17.86 -30.62 23.52
N ILE A 172 16.95 -29.99 22.78
CA ILE A 172 15.94 -29.07 23.30
C ILE A 172 14.56 -29.68 23.08
N PHE A 173 13.77 -29.81 24.16
CA PHE A 173 12.47 -30.46 24.13
C PHE A 173 11.32 -29.47 24.12
N GLY A 174 10.19 -29.89 23.58
CA GLY A 174 9.00 -29.07 23.47
C GLY A 174 8.29 -28.83 24.79
N SER A 175 7.95 -27.58 25.07
CA SER A 175 7.01 -27.14 26.10
C SER A 175 5.90 -26.30 25.49
N THR A 176 4.77 -26.14 26.19
CA THR A 176 3.65 -25.34 25.66
C THR A 176 2.94 -24.56 26.77
N LEU A 177 2.37 -23.43 26.41
CA LEU A 177 1.48 -22.66 27.26
C LEU A 177 0.04 -23.16 27.07
N PRO A 178 -0.62 -23.68 28.11
CA PRO A 178 -2.00 -24.13 27.98
C PRO A 178 -2.94 -22.95 27.67
N PRO A 179 -4.11 -23.21 27.08
CA PRO A 179 -5.11 -22.17 26.86
C PRO A 179 -5.45 -21.39 28.14
N GLN A 180 -5.80 -20.13 28.01
CA GLN A 180 -6.10 -19.22 29.14
C GLN A 180 -7.20 -19.73 30.09
N SER A 181 -8.05 -20.65 29.65
CA SER A 181 -9.04 -21.32 30.49
C SER A 181 -8.43 -22.06 31.69
N PHE A 182 -7.15 -22.39 31.64
CA PHE A 182 -6.42 -23.03 32.74
C PHE A 182 -5.68 -22.01 33.65
N ALA A 183 -5.79 -20.72 33.38
CA ALA A 183 -5.07 -19.68 34.12
C ALA A 183 -5.46 -19.53 35.61
N GLY A 184 -6.55 -20.15 36.05
CA GLY A 184 -7.00 -20.17 37.44
C GLY A 184 -6.51 -21.36 38.26
N SER A 185 -5.61 -22.20 37.73
CA SER A 185 -5.09 -23.37 38.45
C SER A 185 -4.10 -22.97 39.55
N ASP A 186 -4.10 -23.69 40.67
CA ASP A 186 -3.14 -23.53 41.78
C ASP A 186 -1.67 -23.84 41.37
N ASN A 187 -1.46 -24.29 40.13
CA ASN A 187 -0.14 -24.69 39.59
C ASN A 187 0.61 -23.58 38.86
N GLN A 188 0.46 -22.33 39.27
CA GLN A 188 1.26 -21.23 38.72
C GLN A 188 2.66 -21.20 39.34
N LEU A 189 3.69 -21.11 38.49
CA LEU A 189 5.05 -20.85 38.93
C LEU A 189 5.50 -19.45 38.47
N PRO A 190 6.37 -18.78 39.24
CA PRO A 190 6.99 -17.54 38.78
C PRO A 190 7.76 -17.79 37.48
N VAL A 191 7.58 -16.92 36.48
CA VAL A 191 8.26 -17.08 35.17
C VAL A 191 9.78 -17.20 35.30
N SER A 192 10.40 -16.55 36.28
CA SER A 192 11.85 -16.65 36.56
C SER A 192 12.32 -18.07 36.98
N ARG A 193 11.39 -18.96 37.32
CA ARG A 193 11.65 -20.37 37.65
C ARG A 193 11.21 -21.33 36.58
N ALA A 194 10.56 -20.82 35.54
CA ALA A 194 10.14 -21.66 34.44
C ALA A 194 11.35 -22.19 33.66
N PRO A 195 11.35 -23.45 33.24
CA PRO A 195 12.39 -24.01 32.42
C PRO A 195 12.63 -23.15 31.15
N GLY A 196 13.90 -22.94 30.82
CA GLY A 196 14.29 -22.13 29.64
C GLY A 196 14.10 -20.62 29.79
N ALA A 197 13.48 -20.12 30.84
CA ALA A 197 13.26 -18.68 31.01
C ALA A 197 14.56 -17.88 31.10
N PHE A 198 14.57 -16.69 30.50
CA PHE A 198 15.69 -15.76 30.53
C PHE A 198 15.25 -14.33 30.81
N ALA A 199 16.14 -13.51 31.34
CA ALA A 199 15.87 -12.10 31.57
C ALA A 199 16.05 -11.28 30.30
N ILE A 200 15.13 -10.36 30.04
CA ILE A 200 15.21 -9.41 28.92
C ILE A 200 15.69 -8.03 29.34
N VAL A 201 15.87 -7.81 30.64
CA VAL A 201 16.43 -6.60 31.24
C VAL A 201 17.65 -6.92 32.10
N ALA A 202 18.52 -5.95 32.33
CA ALA A 202 19.76 -6.15 33.08
C ALA A 202 19.55 -6.48 34.58
N ALA A 203 18.45 -5.97 35.16
CA ALA A 203 18.10 -6.20 36.57
C ALA A 203 16.61 -6.54 36.70
N PRO A 204 16.23 -7.80 36.42
CA PRO A 204 14.84 -8.19 36.40
C PRO A 204 14.23 -8.24 37.80
N GLU A 205 12.97 -7.88 37.93
CA GLU A 205 12.18 -8.10 39.14
C GLU A 205 12.00 -9.61 39.38
N ARG A 206 12.16 -10.02 40.63
CA ARG A 206 11.96 -11.42 41.03
C ARG A 206 10.88 -11.50 42.11
N PRO A 207 10.02 -12.50 41.98
CA PRO A 207 10.07 -13.71 41.12
C PRO A 207 9.48 -13.55 39.72
N GLY A 208 8.95 -12.40 39.33
CA GLY A 208 8.16 -12.18 38.10
C GLY A 208 6.73 -12.70 38.23
N PRO A 209 5.87 -12.51 37.18
CA PRO A 209 4.49 -12.96 37.20
C PRO A 209 4.39 -14.50 37.24
N GLY A 210 3.27 -15.01 37.76
CA GLY A 210 2.94 -16.42 37.72
C GLY A 210 2.46 -16.83 36.34
N ILE A 211 2.95 -17.97 35.86
CA ILE A 211 2.53 -18.57 34.58
C ILE A 211 2.18 -20.04 34.78
N VAL A 212 1.35 -20.59 33.92
CA VAL A 212 1.12 -22.02 33.78
C VAL A 212 1.86 -22.49 32.53
N LEU A 213 2.72 -23.47 32.68
CA LEU A 213 3.54 -24.03 31.60
C LEU A 213 3.46 -25.57 31.68
N LEU A 214 3.30 -26.21 30.55
CA LEU A 214 3.42 -27.67 30.41
C LEU A 214 4.81 -27.96 29.83
N TRP A 215 5.62 -28.69 30.61
CA TRP A 215 7.00 -29.04 30.26
C TRP A 215 7.23 -30.55 30.38
N PRO A 216 8.31 -31.10 29.81
CA PRO A 216 8.63 -32.51 29.88
C PRO A 216 8.74 -33.03 31.31
N TYR A 217 8.36 -34.28 31.54
CA TYR A 217 8.31 -34.95 32.84
C TYR A 217 9.72 -35.12 33.49
N GLY A 218 10.77 -35.27 32.65
CA GLY A 218 12.14 -35.49 33.10
C GLY A 218 12.84 -34.19 33.52
N GLU A 219 13.75 -34.26 34.50
CA GLU A 219 14.45 -33.06 34.99
C GLU A 219 15.41 -32.48 33.93
N ALA A 220 16.17 -33.35 33.23
CA ALA A 220 17.10 -32.92 32.19
C ALA A 220 16.33 -32.40 30.96
N MET A 221 15.28 -33.09 30.53
CA MET A 221 14.43 -32.63 29.43
C MET A 221 13.73 -31.31 29.78
N ALA A 222 13.22 -31.16 31.01
CA ALA A 222 12.60 -29.92 31.47
C ALA A 222 13.60 -28.76 31.47
N LYS A 223 14.82 -28.98 31.98
CA LYS A 223 15.87 -27.97 32.04
C LYS A 223 16.21 -27.39 30.66
N TYR A 224 16.19 -28.22 29.63
CA TYR A 224 16.48 -27.85 28.26
C TYR A 224 15.20 -27.87 27.41
N SER A 225 14.18 -27.15 27.84
CA SER A 225 12.92 -27.06 27.10
C SER A 225 12.63 -25.64 26.60
N ALA A 226 11.84 -25.55 25.52
CA ALA A 226 11.42 -24.31 24.91
C ALA A 226 10.03 -24.46 24.29
N LEU A 227 9.37 -23.32 24.01
CA LEU A 227 7.98 -23.30 23.52
C LEU A 227 7.87 -23.77 22.08
N LEU A 228 6.88 -24.65 21.82
CA LEU A 228 6.46 -25.10 20.49
C LEU A 228 5.36 -24.22 19.88
N ASP A 229 4.85 -23.24 20.63
CA ASP A 229 3.72 -22.45 20.19
C ASP A 229 4.09 -21.60 18.96
N ALA A 230 3.39 -21.78 17.85
CA ALA A 230 3.42 -20.94 16.68
C ALA A 230 2.13 -20.12 16.61
N ASP A 231 2.24 -18.81 16.72
CA ASP A 231 1.09 -17.92 16.61
C ASP A 231 0.64 -17.81 15.16
N ARG A 232 -0.67 -17.70 14.96
CA ARG A 232 -1.29 -17.40 13.67
C ARG A 232 -1.73 -15.96 13.66
N ASP A 233 -1.66 -15.32 12.51
CA ASP A 233 -2.27 -14.02 12.27
C ASP A 233 -3.82 -14.13 12.36
N ASP A 234 -4.52 -13.00 12.38
CA ASP A 234 -5.98 -12.94 12.48
C ASP A 234 -6.70 -13.68 11.33
N ASP A 235 -6.05 -13.85 10.18
CA ASP A 235 -6.55 -14.60 9.02
C ASP A 235 -6.17 -16.10 9.06
N GLY A 236 -5.47 -16.53 10.11
CA GLY A 236 -5.08 -17.91 10.35
C GLY A 236 -3.76 -18.35 9.73
N LEU A 237 -3.09 -17.51 8.93
CA LEU A 237 -1.78 -17.80 8.34
C LEU A 237 -0.64 -17.53 9.33
N ILE A 238 0.48 -18.23 9.16
CA ILE A 238 1.72 -17.97 9.89
C ILE A 238 2.68 -17.23 8.95
N ARG A 239 2.92 -15.94 9.21
CA ARG A 239 3.91 -15.12 8.49
C ARG A 239 5.11 -14.81 9.34
N ASP A 240 4.85 -14.54 10.60
CA ASP A 240 5.84 -14.23 11.62
C ASP A 240 5.90 -15.34 12.65
N VAL A 241 7.10 -15.76 13.05
CA VAL A 241 7.28 -16.64 14.19
C VAL A 241 7.72 -15.79 15.39
N ARG A 242 6.92 -15.85 16.46
CA ARG A 242 7.28 -15.22 17.71
C ARG A 242 8.40 -16.00 18.38
N LEU A 243 9.53 -15.35 18.57
CA LEU A 243 10.73 -15.99 19.09
C LEU A 243 10.75 -16.09 20.61
N ARG A 244 10.03 -15.22 21.31
CA ARG A 244 9.92 -15.24 22.76
C ARG A 244 8.56 -14.75 23.24
N ARG A 245 8.09 -15.32 24.34
CA ARG A 245 6.90 -14.88 25.07
C ARG A 245 7.35 -14.04 26.27
N GLU A 246 7.08 -12.76 26.24
CA GLU A 246 7.49 -11.82 27.30
C GLU A 246 6.46 -11.81 28.43
N HIS A 247 6.96 -11.91 29.67
CA HIS A 247 6.19 -11.86 30.90
C HIS A 247 6.90 -10.91 31.90
N GLY A 248 6.62 -9.61 31.79
CA GLY A 248 7.35 -8.57 32.52
C GLY A 248 8.82 -8.50 32.09
N ASP A 249 9.74 -8.63 33.01
CA ASP A 249 11.21 -8.58 32.78
C ASP A 249 11.81 -9.91 32.30
N TRP A 250 10.97 -10.94 32.15
CA TRP A 250 11.35 -12.29 31.77
C TRP A 250 10.71 -12.72 30.46
N ALA A 251 11.35 -13.64 29.79
CA ALA A 251 10.79 -14.25 28.60
C ALA A 251 11.04 -15.76 28.55
N LEU A 252 10.12 -16.48 27.89
CA LEU A 252 10.26 -17.88 27.51
C LEU A 252 10.65 -17.94 26.02
N PRO A 253 11.73 -18.66 25.65
CA PRO A 253 12.12 -18.78 24.25
C PRO A 253 11.20 -19.74 23.50
N SER A 254 10.97 -19.51 22.21
CA SER A 254 10.52 -20.54 21.28
C SER A 254 11.64 -21.56 21.05
N ILE A 255 11.30 -22.76 20.61
CA ILE A 255 12.27 -23.80 20.25
C ILE A 255 13.22 -23.30 19.15
N SER A 256 12.69 -22.54 18.18
CA SER A 256 13.49 -21.94 17.12
C SER A 256 14.52 -20.95 17.66
N LEU A 257 14.16 -20.10 18.62
CA LEU A 257 15.11 -19.18 19.26
C LEU A 257 16.16 -19.93 20.07
N ALA A 258 15.75 -20.92 20.85
CA ALA A 258 16.66 -21.69 21.70
C ALA A 258 17.73 -22.41 20.87
N LEU A 259 17.32 -23.05 19.76
CA LEU A 259 18.23 -23.71 18.83
C LEU A 259 19.15 -22.73 18.08
N ALA A 260 18.63 -21.63 17.60
CA ALA A 260 19.42 -20.60 16.94
C ALA A 260 20.45 -19.96 17.91
N ALA A 261 20.05 -19.73 19.15
CA ALA A 261 20.96 -19.23 20.20
C ALA A 261 22.09 -20.23 20.52
N GLN A 262 21.72 -21.51 20.63
CA GLN A 262 22.66 -22.61 20.82
C GLN A 262 23.68 -22.73 19.68
N TYR A 263 23.18 -22.69 18.44
CA TYR A 263 23.99 -22.79 17.23
C TYR A 263 24.96 -21.61 17.08
N THR A 264 24.45 -20.39 17.23
CA THR A 264 25.23 -19.17 17.00
C THR A 264 26.09 -18.75 18.21
N GLY A 265 25.79 -19.27 19.39
CA GLY A 265 26.40 -18.83 20.66
C GLY A 265 25.95 -17.44 21.12
N ARG A 266 24.94 -16.86 20.50
CA ARG A 266 24.36 -15.55 20.85
C ARG A 266 23.37 -15.70 22.01
N ALA A 267 23.33 -14.72 22.90
CA ALA A 267 22.34 -14.71 23.98
C ALA A 267 20.91 -14.60 23.43
N PRO A 268 19.92 -15.36 23.92
CA PRO A 268 18.53 -15.28 23.45
C PRO A 268 17.95 -13.86 23.45
N ALA A 269 18.32 -13.04 24.43
CA ALA A 269 17.88 -11.64 24.51
C ALA A 269 18.40 -10.75 23.36
N SER A 270 19.45 -11.17 22.66
CA SER A 270 20.02 -10.40 21.53
C SER A 270 19.25 -10.57 20.20
N PHE A 271 18.36 -11.55 20.13
CA PHE A 271 17.52 -11.76 18.97
C PHE A 271 16.27 -10.87 19.01
N PRO A 272 15.61 -10.59 17.87
CA PRO A 272 14.36 -9.86 17.86
C PRO A 272 13.24 -10.62 18.59
N ALA A 273 12.12 -9.96 18.88
CA ALA A 273 10.97 -10.61 19.50
C ALA A 273 10.22 -11.56 18.56
N SER A 274 10.26 -11.29 17.26
CA SER A 274 9.69 -12.12 16.20
C SER A 274 10.55 -12.05 14.95
N VAL A 275 10.41 -13.02 14.07
CA VAL A 275 11.05 -13.06 12.76
C VAL A 275 9.99 -13.29 11.68
N ARG A 276 9.99 -12.48 10.65
CA ARG A 276 9.19 -12.72 9.45
C ARG A 276 9.95 -13.66 8.54
N ILE A 277 9.31 -14.79 8.23
CA ILE A 277 9.95 -15.86 7.49
C ILE A 277 9.94 -15.54 6.00
N ASN A 278 11.05 -15.85 5.35
CA ASN A 278 11.19 -15.79 3.90
C ASN A 278 10.72 -17.11 3.28
N TRP A 279 9.39 -17.35 3.31
CA TRP A 279 8.75 -18.60 2.95
C TRP A 279 9.17 -19.11 1.58
N ARG A 280 9.35 -20.41 1.46
CA ARG A 280 9.50 -21.13 0.19
C ARG A 280 8.14 -21.69 -0.23
N THR A 281 7.89 -21.81 -1.52
CA THR A 281 6.69 -22.44 -2.08
C THR A 281 6.87 -23.93 -2.27
N GLU A 282 8.12 -24.39 -2.40
CA GLU A 282 8.49 -25.80 -2.43
C GLU A 282 9.11 -26.22 -1.09
N HIS A 283 8.90 -27.48 -0.71
CA HIS A 283 9.45 -28.08 0.53
C HIS A 283 10.92 -28.47 0.31
N ASP A 284 11.78 -27.47 0.11
CA ASP A 284 13.19 -27.65 -0.21
C ASP A 284 14.11 -27.74 1.02
N MET A 285 13.55 -27.73 2.24
CA MET A 285 14.36 -27.88 3.44
C MET A 285 14.96 -29.29 3.45
N PRO A 286 16.27 -29.44 3.67
CA PRO A 286 16.90 -30.77 3.76
C PRO A 286 16.24 -31.61 4.85
N TYR A 287 15.87 -32.83 4.50
CA TYR A 287 15.22 -33.74 5.44
C TYR A 287 15.75 -35.18 5.33
N VAL A 288 15.59 -35.92 6.41
CA VAL A 288 15.89 -37.36 6.47
C VAL A 288 14.80 -38.06 7.25
N SER A 289 14.41 -39.26 6.83
CA SER A 289 13.46 -40.08 7.57
C SER A 289 14.09 -40.55 8.89
N ALA A 290 13.32 -40.53 9.97
CA ALA A 290 13.82 -40.93 11.28
C ALA A 290 14.34 -42.37 11.31
N VAL A 291 13.69 -43.30 10.59
CA VAL A 291 14.13 -44.69 10.49
C VAL A 291 15.49 -44.80 9.79
N ASP A 292 15.69 -44.08 8.70
CA ASP A 292 16.97 -44.10 7.96
C ASP A 292 18.13 -43.66 8.85
N LEU A 293 17.88 -42.65 9.69
CA LEU A 293 18.88 -42.15 10.62
C LEU A 293 19.17 -43.11 11.78
N ILE A 294 18.13 -43.76 12.33
CA ILE A 294 18.26 -44.71 13.44
C ILE A 294 18.97 -45.98 12.98
N GLU A 295 18.54 -46.56 11.86
CA GLU A 295 19.10 -47.82 11.33
C GLU A 295 20.42 -47.61 10.58
N GLY A 296 20.70 -46.37 10.13
CA GLY A 296 21.91 -46.00 9.38
C GLY A 296 21.90 -46.48 7.94
N GLU A 297 20.77 -46.86 7.41
CA GLU A 297 20.52 -47.37 6.05
C GLU A 297 19.33 -46.66 5.40
N PRO A 298 19.34 -46.42 4.06
CA PRO A 298 18.22 -45.82 3.36
C PRO A 298 17.07 -46.85 3.21
N ILE A 299 16.15 -46.85 4.15
CA ILE A 299 14.98 -47.73 4.18
C ILE A 299 13.81 -47.10 3.45
N CYS A 300 13.63 -45.77 3.66
CA CYS A 300 12.60 -45.00 3.01
C CYS A 300 13.06 -44.49 1.67
N ASP A 301 12.17 -44.48 0.67
CA ASP A 301 12.46 -43.92 -0.65
C ASP A 301 12.42 -42.37 -0.59
N THR A 302 13.42 -41.80 0.11
CA THR A 302 13.57 -40.35 0.22
C THR A 302 14.10 -39.79 -1.10
N LYS A 303 13.40 -38.79 -1.63
CA LYS A 303 13.83 -38.11 -2.85
C LYS A 303 15.07 -37.27 -2.55
N GLY A 304 16.20 -37.68 -3.09
CA GLY A 304 17.46 -36.94 -3.04
C GLY A 304 18.58 -37.59 -2.22
N THR A 305 19.71 -36.90 -2.13
CA THR A 305 20.84 -37.31 -1.28
C THR A 305 20.53 -36.89 0.17
N PRO A 306 20.66 -37.81 1.15
CA PRO A 306 20.49 -37.42 2.57
C PRO A 306 21.39 -36.24 2.93
N PRO A 307 20.91 -35.26 3.71
CA PRO A 307 21.73 -34.12 4.12
C PRO A 307 22.88 -34.59 5.04
N ASP A 308 24.01 -33.89 4.95
CA ASP A 308 25.05 -34.00 5.94
C ASP A 308 24.60 -33.32 7.24
N LEU A 309 24.47 -34.08 8.31
CA LEU A 309 24.02 -33.56 9.59
C LEU A 309 25.15 -33.12 10.52
N ASP A 310 26.43 -33.36 10.15
CA ASP A 310 27.57 -32.95 10.99
C ASP A 310 27.62 -31.43 11.18
N GLY A 311 27.58 -31.00 12.42
CA GLY A 311 27.52 -29.59 12.78
C GLY A 311 26.22 -28.86 12.44
N ALA A 312 25.19 -29.54 11.92
CA ALA A 312 23.90 -28.95 11.59
C ALA A 312 23.00 -28.73 12.81
N VAL A 313 21.99 -27.89 12.64
CA VAL A 313 20.83 -27.78 13.55
C VAL A 313 19.70 -28.61 12.99
N VAL A 314 19.13 -29.47 13.80
CA VAL A 314 18.09 -30.39 13.37
C VAL A 314 16.78 -30.12 14.10
N MET A 315 15.67 -30.11 13.39
CA MET A 315 14.33 -30.21 13.97
C MET A 315 13.78 -31.61 13.77
N VAL A 316 13.40 -32.25 14.87
CA VAL A 316 12.73 -33.56 14.85
C VAL A 316 11.25 -33.36 15.07
N GLY A 317 10.42 -33.90 14.21
CA GLY A 317 8.97 -33.85 14.37
C GLY A 317 8.24 -34.84 13.48
N TYR A 318 6.95 -34.95 13.66
CA TYR A 318 6.14 -35.86 12.86
C TYR A 318 5.54 -35.17 11.64
N THR A 319 5.62 -35.86 10.51
CA THR A 319 5.04 -35.42 9.23
C THR A 319 4.05 -36.45 8.68
N ALA A 320 3.89 -37.61 9.38
CA ALA A 320 3.01 -38.70 8.98
C ALA A 320 1.57 -38.23 8.82
N ALA A 321 0.90 -38.76 7.79
CA ALA A 321 -0.48 -38.45 7.47
C ALA A 321 -1.41 -38.83 8.65
N GLY A 322 -2.32 -37.95 9.03
CA GLY A 322 -3.29 -38.18 10.11
C GLY A 322 -2.83 -37.74 11.50
N LEU A 323 -1.57 -37.35 11.71
CA LEU A 323 -1.12 -36.74 12.97
C LEU A 323 -1.43 -35.23 13.04
N ASN A 324 -1.79 -34.64 11.93
CA ASN A 324 -2.54 -33.39 11.71
C ASN A 324 -1.96 -32.15 12.37
N ASP A 325 -0.64 -31.95 12.27
CA ASP A 325 0.01 -30.67 12.63
C ASP A 325 0.25 -29.75 11.42
N ALA A 326 -0.75 -29.66 10.54
CA ALA A 326 -0.70 -28.78 9.38
C ALA A 326 -0.89 -27.31 9.79
N LYS A 327 0.02 -26.46 9.37
CA LYS A 327 0.03 -25.02 9.60
C LYS A 327 -0.08 -24.30 8.26
N PRO A 328 -1.09 -23.45 8.06
CA PRO A 328 -1.17 -22.65 6.84
C PRO A 328 -0.13 -21.53 6.85
N THR A 329 0.62 -21.42 5.75
CA THR A 329 1.63 -20.40 5.51
C THR A 329 1.41 -19.73 4.15
N PRO A 330 2.02 -18.60 3.84
CA PRO A 330 1.91 -17.95 2.52
C PRO A 330 2.35 -18.86 1.34
N GLY A 331 3.31 -19.75 1.58
CA GLY A 331 3.84 -20.65 0.54
C GLY A 331 3.06 -21.97 0.43
N ASP A 332 2.48 -22.44 1.54
CA ASP A 332 1.80 -23.73 1.61
C ASP A 332 0.62 -23.69 2.60
N ALA A 333 -0.52 -24.21 2.16
CA ALA A 333 -1.73 -24.26 2.97
C ALA A 333 -1.69 -25.32 4.09
N ALA A 334 -0.75 -26.27 4.05
CA ALA A 334 -0.68 -27.42 4.93
C ALA A 334 0.76 -27.80 5.35
N MET A 335 1.63 -26.79 5.58
CA MET A 335 3.00 -27.03 5.98
C MET A 335 3.08 -27.75 7.34
N PRO A 336 3.88 -28.80 7.49
CA PRO A 336 4.11 -29.43 8.79
C PRO A 336 4.67 -28.46 9.82
N GLY A 337 4.20 -28.55 11.09
CA GLY A 337 4.66 -27.64 12.16
C GLY A 337 6.17 -27.67 12.37
N VAL A 338 6.79 -28.85 12.29
CA VAL A 338 8.25 -29.02 12.38
C VAL A 338 8.99 -28.23 11.32
N GLN A 339 8.47 -28.12 10.10
CA GLN A 339 9.08 -27.35 9.03
C GLN A 339 8.94 -25.83 9.27
N VAL A 340 7.83 -25.37 9.88
CA VAL A 340 7.69 -23.96 10.29
C VAL A 340 8.80 -23.57 11.27
N HIS A 341 9.13 -24.45 12.22
CA HIS A 341 10.24 -24.22 13.14
C HIS A 341 11.59 -24.25 12.42
N ALA A 342 11.81 -25.18 11.50
CA ALA A 342 13.05 -25.26 10.72
C ALA A 342 13.27 -24.01 9.87
N GLU A 343 12.22 -23.48 9.20
CA GLU A 343 12.28 -22.22 8.45
C GLU A 343 12.62 -21.02 9.34
N ALA A 344 12.06 -20.98 10.55
CA ALA A 344 12.40 -19.94 11.51
C ALA A 344 13.87 -20.04 11.99
N ILE A 345 14.38 -21.25 12.22
CA ILE A 345 15.79 -21.48 12.59
C ILE A 345 16.70 -21.04 11.43
N GLU A 346 16.38 -21.46 10.21
CA GLU A 346 17.12 -21.08 9.00
C GLU A 346 17.23 -19.55 8.89
N ALA A 347 16.10 -18.85 9.06
CA ALA A 347 16.06 -17.39 9.02
C ALA A 347 16.95 -16.75 10.12
N LEU A 348 17.03 -17.36 11.31
CA LEU A 348 17.85 -16.84 12.42
C LEU A 348 19.33 -17.15 12.28
N VAL A 349 19.68 -18.34 11.76
CA VAL A 349 21.07 -18.80 11.61
C VAL A 349 21.77 -18.13 10.44
N THR A 350 21.00 -17.76 9.40
CA THR A 350 21.52 -17.11 8.20
C THR A 350 21.32 -15.59 8.20
N ASP A 351 20.65 -15.02 9.21
CA ASP A 351 20.12 -13.66 9.19
C ASP A 351 19.23 -13.40 7.94
N GLY A 352 18.56 -14.46 7.46
CA GLY A 352 17.76 -14.50 6.22
C GLY A 352 16.29 -14.13 6.41
N GLY A 353 15.89 -13.66 7.59
CA GLY A 353 14.53 -13.17 7.84
C GLY A 353 14.21 -11.93 7.02
N ILE A 354 12.91 -11.76 6.66
CA ILE A 354 12.48 -10.56 5.93
C ILE A 354 12.47 -9.36 6.88
N TRP A 355 13.24 -8.34 6.49
CA TRP A 355 13.21 -7.06 7.18
C TRP A 355 12.09 -6.18 6.64
N MET A 356 11.31 -5.59 7.54
CA MET A 356 10.26 -4.64 7.20
C MET A 356 10.58 -3.26 7.79
N PRO A 357 10.49 -2.18 6.99
CA PRO A 357 10.57 -0.83 7.52
C PRO A 357 9.48 -0.58 8.57
N PRO A 358 9.75 0.30 9.57
CA PRO A 358 8.73 0.66 10.54
C PRO A 358 7.44 1.18 9.87
N PRO A 359 6.25 0.91 10.43
CA PRO A 359 4.97 1.34 9.84
C PRO A 359 4.90 2.83 9.52
N MET A 360 5.62 3.67 10.25
CA MET A 360 5.71 5.11 10.00
C MET A 360 6.22 5.42 8.58
N PHE A 361 7.08 4.58 8.01
CA PHE A 361 7.65 4.81 6.67
C PHE A 361 6.56 4.87 5.58
N LYS A 362 5.59 3.94 5.61
CA LYS A 362 4.49 3.92 4.64
C LYS A 362 3.58 5.15 4.76
N TYR A 363 3.28 5.60 5.98
CA TYR A 363 2.48 6.80 6.21
C TYR A 363 3.20 8.06 5.71
N LEU A 364 4.51 8.15 5.93
CA LEU A 364 5.33 9.25 5.38
C LEU A 364 5.37 9.21 3.85
N LEU A 365 5.52 8.02 3.26
CA LEU A 365 5.46 7.85 1.80
C LEU A 365 4.09 8.26 1.25
N ALA A 366 3.00 7.77 1.85
CA ALA A 366 1.65 8.15 1.45
C ALA A 366 1.43 9.66 1.56
N ALA A 367 1.84 10.27 2.67
CA ALA A 367 1.74 11.71 2.89
C ALA A 367 2.56 12.51 1.86
N PHE A 368 3.77 12.06 1.56
CA PHE A 368 4.61 12.67 0.53
C PHE A 368 3.96 12.59 -0.87
N LEU A 369 3.47 11.42 -1.26
CA LEU A 369 2.83 11.22 -2.57
C LEU A 369 1.54 12.04 -2.70
N VAL A 370 0.72 12.12 -1.64
CA VAL A 370 -0.49 12.94 -1.58
C VAL A 370 -0.15 14.42 -1.69
N ALA A 371 0.82 14.89 -0.90
CA ALA A 371 1.25 16.30 -0.94
C ALA A 371 1.82 16.67 -2.31
N LEU A 372 2.65 15.80 -2.89
CA LEU A 372 3.22 15.97 -4.23
C LEU A 372 2.10 16.03 -5.29
N THR A 373 1.15 15.10 -5.24
CA THR A 373 -0.02 15.09 -6.14
C THR A 373 -0.79 16.40 -6.03
N GLY A 374 -1.19 16.81 -4.82
CA GLY A 374 -1.92 18.06 -4.60
C GLY A 374 -1.14 19.28 -5.09
N PHE A 375 0.17 19.33 -4.86
CA PHE A 375 1.03 20.41 -5.31
C PHE A 375 1.16 20.47 -6.83
N VAL A 376 1.37 19.34 -7.50
CA VAL A 376 1.51 19.26 -8.95
C VAL A 376 0.22 19.68 -9.65
N PHE A 377 -0.94 19.18 -9.19
CA PHE A 377 -2.24 19.60 -9.73
C PHE A 377 -2.57 21.06 -9.44
N TRP A 378 -2.17 21.59 -8.29
CA TRP A 378 -2.37 23.00 -7.97
C TRP A 378 -1.50 23.92 -8.80
N ARG A 379 -0.25 23.51 -9.09
CA ARG A 379 0.71 24.33 -9.81
C ARG A 379 0.59 24.22 -11.33
N GLY A 380 0.14 23.07 -11.83
CA GLY A 380 0.10 22.78 -13.26
C GLY A 380 -1.30 22.42 -13.76
N GLU A 381 -1.46 22.40 -15.08
CA GLU A 381 -2.62 21.76 -15.70
C GLU A 381 -2.37 20.26 -15.80
N PRO A 382 -3.40 19.45 -15.52
CA PRO A 382 -3.29 18.00 -15.71
C PRO A 382 -3.06 17.69 -17.19
N SER A 383 -1.85 17.25 -17.52
CA SER A 383 -1.45 16.82 -18.86
C SER A 383 -1.33 15.29 -18.91
N TRP A 384 -1.22 14.74 -20.13
CA TRP A 384 -0.88 13.34 -20.32
C TRP A 384 0.47 12.97 -19.69
N ASP A 385 1.44 13.87 -19.73
CA ASP A 385 2.75 13.64 -19.13
C ASP A 385 2.66 13.41 -17.63
N MET A 386 1.76 14.12 -16.93
CA MET A 386 1.52 13.89 -15.51
C MET A 386 0.97 12.49 -15.24
N ASP A 387 0.03 12.03 -16.08
CA ASP A 387 -0.53 10.68 -15.97
C ASP A 387 0.58 9.64 -16.22
N ALA A 388 1.39 9.84 -17.26
CA ALA A 388 2.51 8.94 -17.58
C ALA A 388 3.57 8.92 -16.47
N ILE A 389 3.97 10.07 -15.94
CA ILE A 389 4.93 10.17 -14.82
C ILE A 389 4.38 9.51 -13.56
N PHE A 390 3.10 9.71 -13.25
CA PHE A 390 2.46 9.08 -12.10
C PHE A 390 2.44 7.56 -12.23
N VAL A 391 2.01 7.03 -13.38
CA VAL A 391 1.98 5.59 -13.65
C VAL A 391 3.39 5.00 -13.63
N ALA A 392 4.33 5.62 -14.33
CA ALA A 392 5.72 5.16 -14.37
C ALA A 392 6.39 5.19 -12.98
N GLY A 393 6.11 6.24 -12.20
CA GLY A 393 6.60 6.36 -10.82
C GLY A 393 6.06 5.26 -9.92
N ASN A 394 4.75 4.98 -9.97
CA ASN A 394 4.14 3.88 -9.21
C ASN A 394 4.69 2.51 -9.64
N LEU A 395 4.81 2.24 -10.95
CA LEU A 395 5.41 1.00 -11.45
C LEU A 395 6.88 0.86 -11.02
N GLY A 396 7.64 1.96 -11.04
CA GLY A 396 9.01 1.99 -10.54
C GLY A 396 9.12 1.67 -9.05
N LEU A 397 8.23 2.19 -8.22
CA LEU A 397 8.17 1.89 -6.79
C LEU A 397 7.79 0.42 -6.54
N VAL A 398 6.82 -0.12 -7.29
CA VAL A 398 6.44 -1.54 -7.21
C VAL A 398 7.62 -2.43 -7.62
N ALA A 399 8.30 -2.11 -8.72
CA ALA A 399 9.48 -2.85 -9.15
C ALA A 399 10.61 -2.81 -8.10
N LEU A 400 10.83 -1.63 -7.48
CA LEU A 400 11.80 -1.47 -6.40
C LEU A 400 11.45 -2.32 -5.17
N ALA A 401 10.16 -2.36 -4.77
CA ALA A 401 9.71 -3.21 -3.67
C ALA A 401 9.90 -4.69 -3.98
N PHE A 402 9.63 -5.10 -5.21
CA PHE A 402 9.81 -6.47 -5.66
C PHE A 402 11.31 -6.88 -5.68
N ILE A 403 12.17 -6.02 -6.19
CA ILE A 403 13.64 -6.22 -6.16
C ILE A 403 14.14 -6.24 -4.72
N GLY A 404 13.64 -5.34 -3.87
CA GLY A 404 13.97 -5.30 -2.44
C GLY A 404 13.71 -6.63 -1.74
N LEU A 405 12.53 -7.23 -1.99
CA LEU A 405 12.18 -8.52 -1.41
C LEU A 405 13.04 -9.66 -1.98
N THR A 406 13.14 -9.75 -3.31
CA THR A 406 13.79 -10.91 -3.95
C THR A 406 15.31 -10.92 -3.82
N ALA A 407 15.96 -9.75 -3.88
CA ALA A 407 17.42 -9.65 -3.86
C ALA A 407 18.00 -9.35 -2.47
N PHE A 408 17.24 -8.68 -1.61
CA PHE A 408 17.75 -8.16 -0.33
C PHE A 408 16.95 -8.62 0.89
N GLY A 409 15.88 -9.40 0.74
CA GLY A 409 15.03 -9.82 1.86
C GLY A 409 14.34 -8.64 2.56
N VAL A 410 14.10 -7.53 1.86
CA VAL A 410 13.46 -6.33 2.38
C VAL A 410 12.08 -6.17 1.77
N PHE A 411 11.04 -6.31 2.57
CA PHE A 411 9.68 -6.05 2.12
C PHE A 411 9.30 -4.59 2.37
N PHE A 412 9.32 -3.80 1.32
CA PHE A 412 8.78 -2.44 1.35
C PHE A 412 7.28 -2.50 1.22
N ASP A 413 6.62 -2.30 2.33
CA ASP A 413 5.18 -2.20 2.44
C ASP A 413 4.67 -0.84 1.93
N ILE A 414 4.63 -0.71 0.61
CA ILE A 414 4.28 0.55 -0.07
C ILE A 414 2.93 0.49 -0.80
N PHE A 415 2.35 -0.70 -0.95
CA PHE A 415 1.19 -0.89 -1.82
C PHE A 415 -0.05 -0.14 -1.33
N ALA A 416 -0.28 -0.14 -0.01
CA ALA A 416 -1.36 0.64 0.58
C ALA A 416 -1.15 2.16 0.37
N ALA A 417 0.10 2.64 0.50
CA ALA A 417 0.45 4.04 0.23
C ALA A 417 0.24 4.40 -1.25
N LEU A 418 0.62 3.50 -2.17
CA LEU A 418 0.40 3.69 -3.61
C LEU A 418 -1.10 3.67 -3.96
N GLY A 419 -1.87 2.74 -3.39
CA GLY A 419 -3.32 2.67 -3.57
C GLY A 419 -4.01 3.94 -3.10
N TYR A 420 -3.65 4.42 -1.90
CA TYR A 420 -4.20 5.65 -1.35
C TYR A 420 -3.82 6.89 -2.18
N SER A 421 -2.55 7.02 -2.57
CA SER A 421 -2.12 8.13 -3.44
C SER A 421 -2.77 8.07 -4.82
N SER A 422 -3.01 6.88 -5.37
CA SER A 422 -3.72 6.67 -6.63
C SER A 422 -5.20 7.09 -6.53
N LEU A 423 -5.85 6.83 -5.40
CA LEU A 423 -7.20 7.32 -5.14
C LEU A 423 -7.23 8.86 -5.15
N VAL A 424 -6.30 9.51 -4.45
CA VAL A 424 -6.21 10.98 -4.40
C VAL A 424 -5.89 11.55 -5.79
N PHE A 425 -4.97 10.92 -6.53
CA PHE A 425 -4.66 11.31 -7.90
C PHE A 425 -5.91 11.20 -8.80
N GLY A 426 -6.64 10.08 -8.72
CA GLY A 426 -7.89 9.88 -9.45
C GLY A 426 -8.96 10.94 -9.14
N LEU A 427 -9.09 11.32 -7.87
CA LEU A 427 -9.99 12.40 -7.45
C LEU A 427 -9.55 13.75 -8.01
N CYS A 428 -8.27 14.08 -7.96
CA CYS A 428 -7.71 15.29 -8.57
C CYS A 428 -7.95 15.30 -10.08
N ARG A 429 -7.72 14.17 -10.74
CA ARG A 429 -7.92 14.01 -12.20
C ARG A 429 -9.37 14.14 -12.61
N SER A 430 -10.28 13.49 -11.86
CA SER A 430 -11.72 13.59 -12.07
C SER A 430 -12.23 15.02 -11.91
N TYR A 431 -11.75 15.72 -10.87
CA TYR A 431 -12.07 17.13 -10.70
C TYR A 431 -11.54 17.99 -11.86
N ALA A 432 -10.31 17.76 -12.31
CA ALA A 432 -9.76 18.44 -13.48
C ALA A 432 -10.59 18.17 -14.76
N ALA A 433 -11.02 16.93 -14.95
CA ALA A 433 -11.86 16.55 -16.10
C ALA A 433 -13.24 17.24 -16.03
N THR A 434 -13.86 17.32 -14.85
CA THR A 434 -15.13 18.03 -14.68
C THR A 434 -15.00 19.52 -14.96
N GLN A 435 -13.89 20.15 -14.56
CA GLN A 435 -13.62 21.55 -14.88
C GLN A 435 -13.46 21.79 -16.39
N ARG A 436 -12.87 20.86 -17.11
CA ARG A 436 -12.73 20.94 -18.57
C ARG A 436 -14.04 20.65 -19.31
N GLY A 437 -14.79 19.64 -18.88
CA GLY A 437 -16.06 19.25 -19.51
C GLY A 437 -17.15 20.32 -19.43
N HIS A 438 -17.01 21.27 -18.48
CA HIS A 438 -17.94 22.41 -18.36
C HIS A 438 -17.73 23.48 -19.44
N ALA A 439 -16.59 23.45 -20.12
CA ALA A 439 -16.22 24.50 -21.04
C ALA A 439 -16.88 24.37 -22.42
N ILE A 440 -17.20 23.14 -22.89
CA ILE A 440 -17.61 22.98 -24.29
C ILE A 440 -18.60 21.83 -24.48
N GLY A 441 -19.70 22.14 -25.06
CA GLY A 441 -20.42 21.26 -25.95
C GLY A 441 -21.64 20.56 -25.41
N ASN A 442 -22.08 20.82 -24.22
CA ASN A 442 -23.42 20.42 -23.81
C ASN A 442 -24.06 21.48 -22.94
N ASP A 443 -25.23 21.95 -23.30
CA ASP A 443 -26.35 22.50 -22.52
C ASP A 443 -26.06 23.23 -21.18
N ASP A 444 -24.85 23.17 -20.61
CA ASP A 444 -24.46 23.64 -19.29
C ASP A 444 -24.08 25.14 -19.21
N TYR A 445 -24.14 25.87 -20.32
CA TYR A 445 -24.16 27.34 -20.28
C TYR A 445 -25.39 27.89 -19.57
N ARG A 446 -26.40 27.06 -19.37
CA ARG A 446 -27.69 27.43 -18.78
C ARG A 446 -27.66 27.96 -17.36
N PRO A 447 -26.82 27.44 -16.44
CA PRO A 447 -26.87 27.90 -15.06
C PRO A 447 -26.26 29.28 -14.85
N GLN A 448 -25.48 29.77 -15.80
CA GLN A 448 -24.71 31.00 -15.63
C GLN A 448 -25.30 32.18 -16.36
N PHE A 449 -26.30 31.94 -17.20
CA PHE A 449 -26.95 32.92 -18.04
C PHE A 449 -28.42 33.04 -17.64
N ASP A 450 -28.78 34.21 -17.09
CA ASP A 450 -30.16 34.54 -16.71
C ASP A 450 -30.75 35.47 -17.78
N PRO A 451 -31.61 35.00 -18.67
CA PRO A 451 -32.17 35.82 -19.76
C PRO A 451 -32.81 37.13 -19.25
N ASP A 452 -33.35 37.13 -18.01
CA ASP A 452 -33.98 38.32 -17.44
C ASP A 452 -32.96 39.35 -16.94
N LYS A 453 -31.69 38.97 -16.78
CA LYS A 453 -30.61 39.83 -16.24
C LYS A 453 -29.45 40.04 -17.17
N ASP A 454 -29.26 39.15 -18.15
CA ASP A 454 -28.08 39.07 -18.96
C ASP A 454 -28.41 39.29 -20.43
N ARG A 455 -28.88 40.48 -20.77
CA ARG A 455 -29.26 40.82 -22.15
C ARG A 455 -28.06 41.00 -23.10
N TRP A 456 -26.93 41.51 -22.58
CA TRP A 456 -25.72 41.77 -23.35
C TRP A 456 -24.56 40.94 -22.86
N LEU A 457 -23.71 40.50 -23.81
CA LEU A 457 -22.48 39.76 -23.55
C LEU A 457 -21.29 40.54 -24.09
N ALA A 458 -20.25 40.67 -23.27
CA ALA A 458 -18.90 40.98 -23.73
C ALA A 458 -18.06 39.71 -23.63
N LEU A 459 -17.36 39.38 -24.70
CA LEU A 459 -16.52 38.19 -24.77
C LEU A 459 -15.10 38.60 -25.13
N ALA A 460 -14.12 38.00 -24.48
CA ALA A 460 -12.72 38.15 -24.85
C ALA A 460 -12.05 36.79 -24.95
N ARG A 461 -11.49 36.50 -26.11
CA ARG A 461 -10.65 35.33 -26.35
C ARG A 461 -9.21 35.71 -26.07
N LEU A 462 -8.59 35.02 -25.14
CA LEU A 462 -7.19 35.18 -24.78
C LEU A 462 -6.39 34.03 -25.36
N ARG A 463 -5.31 34.33 -26.05
CA ARG A 463 -4.37 33.34 -26.59
C ARG A 463 -2.96 33.68 -26.17
N PHE A 464 -2.26 32.69 -25.61
CA PHE A 464 -0.83 32.79 -25.37
C PHE A 464 -0.08 32.48 -26.67
N VAL A 465 0.75 33.42 -27.13
CA VAL A 465 1.57 33.28 -28.34
C VAL A 465 3.01 33.12 -27.92
N PRO A 466 3.59 31.94 -28.14
CA PRO A 466 4.97 31.68 -27.79
C PRO A 466 5.93 32.53 -28.65
N ASP A 467 7.05 32.94 -28.05
CA ASP A 467 8.18 33.44 -28.80
C ASP A 467 8.87 32.28 -29.53
N PRO A 468 8.96 32.30 -30.87
CA PRO A 468 9.53 31.19 -31.63
C PRO A 468 11.02 30.95 -31.41
N GLY A 469 11.71 31.81 -30.68
CA GLY A 469 13.13 31.65 -30.33
C GLY A 469 13.41 30.95 -29.00
N LEU A 470 12.38 30.54 -28.26
CA LEU A 470 12.56 29.94 -26.94
C LEU A 470 12.66 28.41 -26.99
N ASP A 471 13.47 27.87 -26.08
CA ASP A 471 13.51 26.42 -25.80
C ASP A 471 12.14 25.92 -25.33
N GLU A 472 11.74 24.74 -25.80
CA GLU A 472 10.45 24.10 -25.51
C GLU A 472 10.17 23.96 -24.00
N ALA A 473 11.20 23.64 -23.21
CA ALA A 473 11.07 23.56 -21.75
C ALA A 473 10.81 24.92 -21.08
N VAL A 474 11.37 26.01 -21.64
CA VAL A 474 11.14 27.38 -21.18
C VAL A 474 9.73 27.81 -21.56
N LEU A 475 9.34 27.50 -22.80
CA LEU A 475 8.02 27.77 -23.33
C LEU A 475 6.93 27.12 -22.49
N GLY A 476 7.04 25.83 -22.24
CA GLY A 476 6.08 25.09 -21.43
C GLY A 476 5.97 25.60 -19.98
N ARG A 477 7.06 26.15 -19.41
CA ARG A 477 7.01 26.81 -18.08
C ARG A 477 6.23 28.12 -18.12
N ARG A 478 6.49 28.96 -19.14
CA ARG A 478 5.84 30.27 -19.31
C ARG A 478 4.33 30.09 -19.53
N GLU A 479 3.96 29.15 -20.36
CA GLU A 479 2.56 28.84 -20.64
C GLU A 479 1.81 28.34 -19.39
N ARG A 480 2.38 27.40 -18.63
CA ARG A 480 1.80 26.94 -17.37
C ARG A 480 1.62 28.06 -16.35
N GLU A 481 2.60 28.95 -16.25
CA GLU A 481 2.51 30.09 -15.32
C GLU A 481 1.48 31.11 -15.79
N TYR A 482 1.40 31.37 -17.09
CA TYR A 482 0.34 32.21 -17.66
C TYR A 482 -1.05 31.66 -17.30
N ARG A 483 -1.30 30.40 -17.56
CA ARG A 483 -2.57 29.74 -17.24
C ARG A 483 -2.87 29.81 -15.74
N ARG A 484 -1.90 29.55 -14.90
CA ARG A 484 -2.07 29.62 -13.45
C ARG A 484 -2.47 31.02 -12.99
N ARG A 485 -1.84 32.05 -13.52
CA ARG A 485 -2.12 33.45 -13.17
C ARG A 485 -3.46 33.90 -13.71
N LEU A 486 -3.76 33.56 -14.94
CA LEU A 486 -5.07 33.84 -15.53
C LEU A 486 -6.18 33.23 -14.66
N ARG A 487 -6.05 31.98 -14.28
CA ARG A 487 -6.98 31.34 -13.35
C ARG A 487 -7.05 32.05 -12.00
N GLY A 488 -5.91 32.30 -11.39
CA GLY A 488 -5.84 33.00 -10.12
C GLY A 488 -6.55 34.36 -10.15
N PHE A 489 -6.30 35.13 -11.20
CA PHE A 489 -6.96 36.42 -11.42
C PHE A 489 -8.48 36.27 -11.58
N VAL A 490 -8.91 35.40 -12.49
CA VAL A 490 -10.34 35.24 -12.80
C VAL A 490 -11.12 34.73 -11.61
N TYR A 491 -10.61 33.72 -10.90
CA TYR A 491 -11.32 33.17 -9.74
C TYR A 491 -11.29 34.06 -8.50
N THR A 492 -10.38 35.01 -8.40
CA THR A 492 -10.23 35.81 -7.19
C THR A 492 -10.62 37.28 -7.37
N ARG A 493 -10.49 37.84 -8.56
CA ARG A 493 -10.58 39.28 -8.82
C ARG A 493 -11.57 39.66 -9.90
N SER A 494 -11.78 38.81 -10.90
CA SER A 494 -12.67 39.13 -12.01
C SER A 494 -14.11 38.79 -11.72
N SER A 495 -15.04 39.49 -12.38
CA SER A 495 -16.47 39.17 -12.47
C SER A 495 -16.78 38.30 -13.69
N ALA A 496 -15.80 38.04 -14.56
CA ALA A 496 -15.97 37.22 -15.75
C ALA A 496 -16.24 35.75 -15.42
N ILE A 497 -16.95 35.10 -16.30
CA ILE A 497 -17.09 33.66 -16.38
C ILE A 497 -15.98 33.15 -17.30
N VAL A 498 -15.21 32.16 -16.86
CA VAL A 498 -14.14 31.58 -17.66
C VAL A 498 -14.65 30.33 -18.36
N VAL A 499 -14.39 30.29 -19.65
CA VAL A 499 -14.44 29.07 -20.45
C VAL A 499 -12.99 28.65 -20.71
N GLU A 500 -12.52 27.70 -19.93
CA GLU A 500 -11.17 27.17 -20.09
C GLU A 500 -11.12 26.09 -21.14
N GLY A 501 -10.15 26.22 -22.03
CA GLY A 501 -9.75 25.16 -22.94
C GLY A 501 -10.85 24.68 -23.86
N ILE A 502 -11.05 25.34 -24.97
CA ILE A 502 -11.81 24.79 -26.09
C ILE A 502 -10.97 23.65 -26.66
N VAL A 503 -11.17 22.48 -26.10
CA VAL A 503 -10.51 21.26 -26.55
C VAL A 503 -11.49 20.50 -27.43
N GLU A 504 -11.26 20.48 -28.74
CA GLU A 504 -11.79 19.40 -29.54
C GLU A 504 -11.07 18.11 -29.13
N TYR A 505 -11.71 17.29 -28.32
CA TYR A 505 -11.27 15.93 -28.04
C TYR A 505 -11.36 15.10 -29.31
N LYS A 506 -10.33 15.12 -30.15
CA LYS A 506 -10.27 14.20 -31.29
C LYS A 506 -9.64 12.86 -30.93
N HIS A 507 -8.77 12.78 -29.96
CA HIS A 507 -8.21 11.50 -29.48
C HIS A 507 -7.45 11.69 -28.18
N TRP A 508 -7.46 10.69 -27.32
CA TRP A 508 -6.65 10.61 -26.12
C TRP A 508 -5.11 10.58 -26.39
N LEU A 509 -4.69 10.48 -27.65
CA LEU A 509 -3.30 10.43 -28.12
C LEU A 509 -2.77 11.77 -28.66
N TYR A 510 -3.59 12.82 -28.75
CA TYR A 510 -3.15 14.10 -29.30
C TYR A 510 -3.38 15.22 -28.29
N GLU A 511 -2.30 15.92 -27.94
CA GLU A 511 -2.37 17.14 -27.17
C GLU A 511 -3.29 18.17 -27.84
N SER A 512 -4.00 18.91 -27.00
CA SER A 512 -4.79 20.03 -27.43
C SER A 512 -3.89 21.10 -28.03
N LEU A 513 -3.96 21.30 -29.31
CA LEU A 513 -3.21 22.33 -30.04
C LEU A 513 -3.75 23.77 -29.82
N LEU A 514 -4.82 23.96 -29.05
CA LEU A 514 -5.48 25.26 -28.91
C LEU A 514 -5.72 25.60 -27.45
N ASP A 515 -4.80 26.34 -26.88
CA ASP A 515 -4.97 27.02 -25.59
C ASP A 515 -5.70 28.34 -25.75
N ILE A 516 -6.99 28.25 -25.95
CA ILE A 516 -7.85 29.42 -26.06
C ILE A 516 -8.65 29.52 -24.75
N ASN A 517 -8.47 30.63 -24.05
CA ASN A 517 -9.28 30.97 -22.89
C ASN A 517 -10.28 32.05 -23.30
N VAL A 518 -11.56 31.85 -23.02
CA VAL A 518 -12.59 32.84 -23.27
C VAL A 518 -13.14 33.35 -21.94
N LEU A 519 -13.11 34.66 -21.78
CA LEU A 519 -13.77 35.38 -20.69
C LEU A 519 -15.10 35.90 -21.16
N ILE A 520 -16.13 35.77 -20.36
CA ILE A 520 -17.49 36.21 -20.66
C ILE A 520 -17.99 37.10 -19.52
N TRP A 521 -18.44 38.27 -19.84
CA TRP A 521 -19.15 39.17 -18.95
C TRP A 521 -20.58 39.34 -19.47
N SER A 522 -21.54 39.50 -18.57
CA SER A 522 -22.95 39.65 -18.93
C SER A 522 -23.62 40.77 -18.11
N GLY A 523 -24.65 41.33 -18.67
CA GLY A 523 -25.45 42.37 -18.01
C GLY A 523 -26.57 42.91 -18.88
N GLN A 524 -27.33 43.88 -18.37
CA GLN A 524 -28.53 44.45 -19.00
C GLN A 524 -28.21 45.50 -20.08
N ASP A 525 -27.09 46.21 -19.92
CA ASP A 525 -26.74 47.33 -20.78
C ASP A 525 -25.41 47.11 -21.46
N LYS A 526 -25.35 47.39 -22.79
CA LYS A 526 -24.18 47.21 -23.68
C LYS A 526 -22.95 47.97 -23.16
N ALA A 527 -23.15 49.24 -22.77
CA ALA A 527 -22.03 50.07 -22.37
C ALA A 527 -21.44 49.67 -21.02
N SER A 528 -22.33 49.27 -20.06
CA SER A 528 -21.92 48.83 -18.74
C SER A 528 -21.13 47.51 -18.79
N VAL A 529 -21.55 46.55 -19.65
CA VAL A 529 -20.88 45.26 -19.82
C VAL A 529 -19.52 45.46 -20.49
N ALA A 530 -19.44 46.31 -21.52
CA ALA A 530 -18.17 46.65 -22.19
C ALA A 530 -17.21 47.31 -21.22
N ALA A 531 -17.66 48.28 -20.42
CA ALA A 531 -16.83 48.97 -19.43
C ALA A 531 -16.31 47.99 -18.35
N LEU A 532 -17.16 47.09 -17.85
CA LEU A 532 -16.77 46.08 -16.87
C LEU A 532 -15.70 45.13 -17.43
N ALA A 533 -15.91 44.65 -18.65
CA ALA A 533 -14.95 43.77 -19.32
C ALA A 533 -13.60 44.50 -19.57
N GLN A 534 -13.65 45.77 -19.94
CA GLN A 534 -12.46 46.58 -20.15
C GLN A 534 -11.67 46.82 -18.86
N GLU A 535 -12.37 47.09 -17.76
CA GLU A 535 -11.76 47.23 -16.43
C GLU A 535 -11.07 45.93 -16.00
N ASP A 536 -11.73 44.79 -16.16
CA ASP A 536 -11.18 43.47 -15.84
C ASP A 536 -9.96 43.12 -16.71
N LEU A 537 -9.97 43.43 -18.02
CA LEU A 537 -8.81 43.20 -18.89
C LEU A 537 -7.62 44.09 -18.53
N ARG A 538 -7.85 45.35 -18.13
CA ARG A 538 -6.78 46.21 -17.63
C ARG A 538 -6.18 45.69 -16.33
N ALA A 539 -7.04 45.23 -15.42
CA ALA A 539 -6.61 44.61 -14.16
C ALA A 539 -5.85 43.28 -14.40
N LEU A 540 -6.27 42.50 -15.40
CA LEU A 540 -5.55 41.28 -15.82
C LEU A 540 -4.18 41.60 -16.36
N ARG A 541 -4.10 42.60 -17.25
CA ARG A 541 -2.82 43.10 -17.78
C ARG A 541 -1.86 43.48 -16.65
N ALA A 542 -2.29 44.30 -15.71
CA ALA A 542 -1.49 44.71 -14.55
C ALA A 542 -1.05 43.49 -13.68
N HIS A 543 -1.91 42.48 -13.58
CA HIS A 543 -1.59 41.26 -12.83
C HIS A 543 -0.55 40.39 -13.54
N LEU A 544 -0.56 40.35 -14.88
CA LEU A 544 0.40 39.58 -15.68
C LEU A 544 1.75 40.31 -15.83
N ALA A 545 1.73 41.63 -15.99
CA ALA A 545 2.93 42.48 -16.21
C ALA A 545 3.89 42.50 -14.99
N GLY A 546 3.46 42.20 -13.79
CA GLY A 546 4.31 42.21 -12.59
C GLY A 546 5.38 41.11 -12.50
N HIS A 547 5.67 40.39 -13.61
CA HIS A 547 6.53 39.19 -13.54
C HIS A 547 7.31 38.98 -14.86
N ASP A 548 8.31 39.79 -15.05
CA ASP A 548 9.14 39.86 -16.26
C ASP A 548 9.84 38.55 -16.67
N ASP A 549 10.16 37.71 -15.71
CA ASP A 549 10.83 36.41 -15.96
C ASP A 549 9.95 35.39 -16.70
N ILE A 550 8.66 35.59 -16.71
CA ILE A 550 7.68 34.60 -17.19
C ILE A 550 6.92 35.10 -18.41
N LEU A 551 6.61 36.38 -18.42
CA LEU A 551 5.97 37.10 -19.53
C LEU A 551 6.83 38.33 -19.88
N PRO A 552 7.96 38.13 -20.57
CA PRO A 552 8.91 39.22 -20.83
C PRO A 552 8.35 40.29 -21.77
N ASP A 553 7.30 39.97 -22.55
CA ASP A 553 6.68 40.86 -23.50
C ASP A 553 5.16 40.91 -23.35
N ASP A 554 4.61 42.12 -23.32
CA ASP A 554 3.17 42.35 -23.40
C ASP A 554 2.53 41.73 -24.65
N GLY A 555 3.31 41.43 -25.69
CA GLY A 555 2.88 40.77 -26.93
C GLY A 555 2.61 39.26 -26.82
N SER A 556 3.04 38.62 -25.73
CA SER A 556 2.85 37.18 -25.52
C SER A 556 1.39 36.79 -25.28
N VAL A 557 0.52 37.71 -24.90
CA VAL A 557 -0.91 37.48 -24.75
C VAL A 557 -1.69 38.33 -25.76
N ARG A 558 -2.42 37.63 -26.62
CA ARG A 558 -3.25 38.28 -27.64
C ARG A 558 -4.73 38.13 -27.31
N VAL A 559 -5.50 39.16 -27.66
CA VAL A 559 -6.92 39.28 -27.34
C VAL A 559 -7.71 39.55 -28.61
N ALA A 560 -8.78 38.79 -28.81
CA ALA A 560 -9.89 39.15 -29.68
C ALA A 560 -11.12 39.36 -28.79
N SER A 561 -11.87 40.42 -29.01
CA SER A 561 -13.02 40.75 -28.19
C SER A 561 -14.20 41.21 -29.03
N MET A 562 -15.42 40.98 -28.51
CA MET A 562 -16.68 41.46 -29.09
C MET A 562 -17.72 41.72 -27.99
N VAL A 563 -18.66 42.57 -28.31
CA VAL A 563 -19.87 42.79 -27.52
C VAL A 563 -21.09 42.48 -28.41
N SER A 564 -21.98 41.61 -27.96
CA SER A 564 -23.15 41.21 -28.70
C SER A 564 -24.38 41.08 -27.80
N GLU A 565 -25.55 41.28 -28.37
CA GLU A 565 -26.80 40.98 -27.68
C GLU A 565 -26.96 39.45 -27.58
N ALA A 566 -27.29 38.98 -26.41
CA ALA A 566 -27.47 37.57 -26.10
C ALA A 566 -28.93 37.13 -26.17
N VAL A 567 -29.83 38.02 -25.77
CA VAL A 567 -31.26 37.74 -25.68
C VAL A 567 -32.02 38.83 -26.44
N GLY A 568 -32.77 38.43 -27.47
CA GLY A 568 -33.71 39.33 -28.15
C GLY A 568 -35.02 39.49 -27.38
N GLU A 569 -35.81 40.50 -27.75
CA GLU A 569 -37.15 40.66 -27.21
C GLU A 569 -38.03 39.50 -27.69
N ASP A 570 -38.72 38.80 -26.76
CA ASP A 570 -39.63 37.66 -27.03
C ASP A 570 -38.99 36.39 -27.66
N GLU A 571 -37.69 36.19 -27.50
CA GLU A 571 -37.01 34.97 -27.99
C GLU A 571 -37.23 33.75 -27.09
N SER A 572 -37.34 32.58 -27.70
CA SER A 572 -37.32 31.32 -26.98
C SER A 572 -35.95 31.00 -26.43
N LEU A 573 -35.88 30.20 -25.35
CA LEU A 573 -34.62 29.75 -24.78
C LEU A 573 -33.72 29.01 -25.77
N ALA A 574 -34.31 28.35 -26.78
CA ALA A 574 -33.59 27.66 -27.84
C ALA A 574 -32.91 28.66 -28.80
N ASP A 575 -33.60 29.74 -29.12
CA ASP A 575 -33.08 30.80 -30.01
C ASP A 575 -31.96 31.58 -29.32
N THR A 576 -32.13 31.90 -28.04
CA THR A 576 -31.09 32.50 -27.21
C THR A 576 -29.82 31.65 -27.22
N ARG A 577 -29.95 30.34 -27.10
CA ARG A 577 -28.81 29.42 -27.18
C ARG A 577 -28.14 29.44 -28.54
N ALA A 578 -28.92 29.35 -29.61
CA ALA A 578 -28.39 29.36 -30.96
C ALA A 578 -27.62 30.68 -31.21
N ARG A 579 -28.14 31.81 -30.72
CA ARG A 579 -27.48 33.11 -30.79
C ARG A 579 -26.16 33.13 -30.00
N VAL A 580 -26.16 32.72 -28.76
CA VAL A 580 -24.94 32.66 -27.91
C VAL A 580 -23.89 31.75 -28.55
N CYS A 581 -24.29 30.59 -29.06
CA CYS A 581 -23.39 29.69 -29.79
C CYS A 581 -22.82 30.34 -31.06
N SER A 582 -23.65 31.08 -31.79
CA SER A 582 -23.21 31.81 -32.98
C SER A 582 -22.20 32.91 -32.65
N VAL A 583 -22.49 33.71 -31.62
CA VAL A 583 -21.55 34.74 -31.13
C VAL A 583 -20.22 34.14 -30.72
N PHE A 584 -20.27 33.04 -29.99
CA PHE A 584 -19.08 32.32 -29.56
C PHE A 584 -18.31 31.75 -30.76
N GLY A 585 -18.99 31.14 -31.72
CA GLY A 585 -18.39 30.63 -32.95
C GLY A 585 -17.68 31.75 -33.74
N ARG A 586 -18.27 32.95 -33.83
CA ARG A 586 -17.65 34.12 -34.48
C ARG A 586 -16.37 34.55 -33.76
N LEU A 587 -16.40 34.62 -32.43
CA LEU A 587 -15.21 34.98 -31.66
C LEU A 587 -14.08 33.96 -31.87
N LEU A 588 -14.40 32.66 -31.88
CA LEU A 588 -13.43 31.61 -32.15
C LEU A 588 -12.85 31.65 -33.56
N ALA A 589 -13.67 31.99 -34.54
CA ALA A 589 -13.28 32.11 -35.94
C ALA A 589 -12.50 33.39 -36.25
N THR A 590 -12.33 34.31 -35.27
CA THR A 590 -11.53 35.54 -35.47
C THR A 590 -10.10 35.16 -35.86
N PRO A 591 -9.62 35.64 -37.05
CA PRO A 591 -8.27 35.28 -37.50
C PRO A 591 -7.19 35.89 -36.61
N ALA A 592 -6.06 35.21 -36.51
CA ALA A 592 -4.93 35.64 -35.64
C ALA A 592 -4.42 37.05 -35.95
N ILE A 593 -4.57 37.50 -37.19
CA ILE A 593 -4.18 38.86 -37.64
C ILE A 593 -5.07 39.95 -37.02
N ALA A 594 -6.28 39.61 -36.62
CA ALA A 594 -7.23 40.54 -36.00
C ALA A 594 -7.06 40.60 -34.47
N GLU A 595 -6.22 39.72 -33.89
CA GLU A 595 -5.92 39.73 -32.47
C GLU A 595 -4.92 40.86 -32.15
N ARG A 596 -5.18 41.59 -31.08
CA ARG A 596 -4.30 42.63 -30.58
C ARG A 596 -3.53 42.18 -29.35
N PRO A 597 -2.30 42.67 -29.12
CA PRO A 597 -1.65 42.46 -27.81
C PRO A 597 -2.55 42.94 -26.67
N LEU A 598 -2.52 42.25 -25.56
CA LEU A 598 -3.30 42.63 -24.35
C LEU A 598 -2.91 44.04 -23.89
N SER A 599 -1.66 44.46 -24.14
CA SER A 599 -1.14 45.80 -23.88
C SER A 599 -1.80 46.91 -24.69
N GLU A 600 -2.23 46.61 -25.92
CA GLU A 600 -2.81 47.55 -26.88
C GLU A 600 -4.34 47.46 -26.93
N HIS A 601 -4.94 46.64 -26.05
CA HIS A 601 -6.37 46.39 -26.07
C HIS A 601 -7.13 47.44 -25.23
N ASP A 602 -7.52 48.56 -25.85
CA ASP A 602 -8.13 49.71 -25.16
C ASP A 602 -9.68 49.79 -25.29
N ALA A 603 -10.29 49.05 -26.19
CA ALA A 603 -11.74 49.07 -26.34
C ALA A 603 -12.31 47.79 -26.93
N PHE A 604 -13.50 47.38 -26.46
CA PHE A 604 -14.29 46.38 -27.12
C PHE A 604 -14.87 46.91 -28.42
N ALA A 605 -14.63 46.24 -29.54
CA ALA A 605 -15.24 46.58 -30.80
C ALA A 605 -16.76 46.39 -30.69
N ALA A 606 -17.55 47.42 -30.95
CA ALA A 606 -18.96 47.28 -31.15
C ALA A 606 -19.18 46.63 -32.54
N ASP A 607 -19.83 45.49 -32.57
CA ASP A 607 -20.32 44.93 -33.84
C ASP A 607 -21.36 45.93 -34.39
N GLU A 608 -21.02 46.69 -35.43
CA GLU A 608 -21.92 47.67 -36.04
C GLU A 608 -22.90 47.04 -37.04
N ASP A 609 -22.75 45.74 -37.37
CA ASP A 609 -23.59 45.01 -38.31
C ASP A 609 -24.05 43.65 -37.74
N ALA A 610 -25.15 43.66 -36.99
CA ALA A 610 -25.91 42.45 -36.65
C ALA A 610 -27.40 42.61 -36.99
#